data_9c3f9d828d4577d27edffa34f183c460
#
_entry.id   9c3f9d828d4577d27edffa34f183c460
#
_cell.length_a   1.000
_cell.length_b   1.000
_cell.length_c   1.000
_cell.angle_alpha   90.00
_cell.angle_beta   90.00
_cell.angle_gamma   90.00
#
_symmetry.space_group_name_H-M   'P 1'
#
loop_
_entity.id
_entity.type
_entity.pdbx_description
1 polymer ?
#
loop_
_entity_poly.entity_id
_entity_poly.type
_entity_poly.pdbx_seq_one_letter_code
_entity_poly.pdbx_strand_id
1 'polypeptide(L)'
;MKKATLLLICCFAAGSIEQPNAAQNLRLPDIIYMDQPTGIDASTYVTTWPQLAPCLDRLKSSQSSAVEADLKRRAAASNVSDGELNLLAQLEWQHGELEAADSAVARAVAQRPNQSLNAFQLAMANFAHLRRASGMVEQWKWQRRTRDAYQRTFDLDPRNVSARYYLAYTFMNTPWIGGGDTGKALSLSEGGIALGQIGFYVVRADAHRLRGEIDQANADYDRAIDLKVFKLSGFIDAAQEEMRRGQFERARRYLDWAVHCRPDATKAYEGLGDYFAAVHDTQRAKQWYATAIEKDSTNESAKKKLASTSGDG
;
A
#
# COMPACT_ATOMS: atom_id res chain seq x y z
N MET A 1 34.27 1.91 10.83
CA MET A 1 32.96 1.32 11.14
C MET A 1 31.92 2.25 10.55
N LYS A 2 31.42 1.94 9.34
CA LYS A 2 30.38 2.71 8.66
C LYS A 2 29.05 2.40 9.34
N LYS A 3 28.39 3.41 9.91
CA LYS A 3 27.03 3.31 10.43
C LYS A 3 26.11 2.98 9.26
N ALA A 4 25.61 1.76 9.21
CA ALA A 4 24.49 1.40 8.37
C ALA A 4 23.27 2.11 8.96
N THR A 5 22.93 3.25 8.39
CA THR A 5 21.66 3.93 8.64
C THR A 5 20.60 3.03 8.03
N LEU A 6 19.89 2.29 8.89
CA LEU A 6 18.72 1.50 8.53
C LEU A 6 17.64 2.50 8.12
N LEU A 7 17.62 2.86 6.85
CA LEU A 7 16.53 3.64 6.28
C LEU A 7 15.34 2.70 6.12
N LEU A 8 14.53 2.58 7.16
CA LEU A 8 13.15 2.16 7.04
C LEU A 8 12.42 3.29 6.32
N ILE A 9 12.59 3.35 5.00
CA ILE A 9 11.86 4.31 4.18
C ILE A 9 10.42 3.76 4.06
N CYS A 10 9.62 4.01 5.10
CA CYS A 10 8.19 4.20 4.92
C CYS A 10 8.05 5.51 4.13
N CYS A 11 8.22 5.45 2.81
CA CYS A 11 7.88 6.56 1.93
C CYS A 11 6.37 6.71 1.87
N PHE A 12 5.78 7.24 2.94
CA PHE A 12 4.43 7.77 2.92
C PHE A 12 4.55 9.28 3.08
N ALA A 13 4.48 9.98 1.95
CA ALA A 13 4.21 11.39 1.98
C ALA A 13 2.86 11.59 2.68
N ALA A 14 2.86 12.28 3.82
CA ALA A 14 1.66 12.81 4.43
C ALA A 14 1.16 13.97 3.57
N GLY A 15 0.56 13.65 2.42
CA GLY A 15 -0.33 14.55 1.73
C GLY A 15 -1.69 14.46 2.42
N SER A 16 -2.23 15.58 2.85
CA SER A 16 -3.62 15.72 3.27
C SER A 16 -4.51 15.35 2.07
N ILE A 17 -4.86 14.08 1.97
CA ILE A 17 -5.88 13.61 1.04
C ILE A 17 -7.20 13.96 1.71
N GLU A 18 -7.96 14.87 1.10
CA GLU A 18 -9.39 14.99 1.37
C GLU A 18 -9.97 13.58 1.33
N GLN A 19 -10.58 13.16 2.44
CA GLN A 19 -11.16 11.82 2.56
C GLN A 19 -12.28 11.71 1.53
N PRO A 20 -12.20 10.81 0.55
CA PRO A 20 -13.32 10.60 -0.34
C PRO A 20 -14.47 10.04 0.50
N ASN A 21 -15.66 10.54 0.21
CA ASN A 21 -16.92 10.18 0.86
C ASN A 21 -17.05 8.63 0.93
N ALA A 22 -17.14 8.08 2.12
CA ALA A 22 -17.11 6.64 2.41
C ALA A 22 -18.11 5.79 1.60
N ALA A 23 -19.14 6.43 1.03
CA ALA A 23 -20.16 5.77 0.22
C ALA A 23 -19.74 5.46 -1.24
N GLN A 24 -18.66 6.04 -1.75
CA GLN A 24 -18.28 5.91 -3.18
C GLN A 24 -17.16 4.89 -3.44
N ASN A 25 -16.47 4.34 -2.42
CA ASN A 25 -15.20 3.62 -2.58
C ASN A 25 -15.25 2.12 -2.25
N LEU A 26 -16.37 1.45 -2.52
CA LEU A 26 -16.49 0.00 -2.29
C LEU A 26 -16.33 -0.81 -3.59
N ARG A 27 -15.25 -0.61 -4.35
CA ARG A 27 -14.98 -1.39 -5.56
C ARG A 27 -13.69 -2.20 -5.44
N LEU A 28 -13.78 -3.51 -5.67
CA LEU A 28 -12.67 -4.48 -5.68
C LEU A 28 -11.48 -4.13 -6.60
N PRO A 29 -11.65 -3.48 -7.77
CA PRO A 29 -10.51 -3.13 -8.61
C PRO A 29 -9.53 -2.15 -7.95
N ASP A 30 -9.99 -1.36 -6.98
CA ASP A 30 -9.18 -0.30 -6.38
C ASP A 30 -8.19 -0.81 -5.31
N ILE A 31 -8.38 -2.03 -4.81
CA ILE A 31 -7.50 -2.63 -3.78
C ILE A 31 -6.08 -2.88 -4.31
N ILE A 32 -5.93 -3.15 -5.60
CA ILE A 32 -4.63 -3.40 -6.23
C ILE A 32 -3.84 -2.10 -6.45
N TYR A 33 -4.51 -0.95 -6.43
CA TYR A 33 -3.95 0.35 -6.77
C TYR A 33 -3.58 1.21 -5.55
N MET A 34 -3.86 0.75 -4.34
CA MET A 34 -3.70 1.58 -3.15
C MET A 34 -2.46 1.21 -2.34
N ASP A 35 -1.68 2.21 -2.00
CA ASP A 35 -0.61 2.15 -1.00
C ASP A 35 -1.17 1.97 0.44
N GLN A 36 -2.50 1.80 0.56
CA GLN A 36 -3.20 1.62 1.83
C GLN A 36 -4.27 0.55 1.70
N PRO A 37 -4.46 -0.28 2.74
CA PRO A 37 -5.60 -1.18 2.82
C PRO A 37 -6.89 -0.36 2.85
N THR A 38 -7.79 -0.59 1.91
CA THR A 38 -9.07 0.12 1.80
C THR A 38 -10.21 -0.52 2.57
N GLY A 39 -9.90 -1.59 3.29
CA GLY A 39 -10.92 -2.36 3.96
C GLY A 39 -11.52 -3.47 3.08
N ILE A 40 -12.61 -4.03 3.54
CA ILE A 40 -13.35 -5.10 2.86
C ILE A 40 -14.45 -4.44 2.02
N ASP A 41 -14.55 -4.80 0.75
CA ASP A 41 -15.60 -4.25 -0.13
C ASP A 41 -17.00 -4.82 0.18
N ALA A 42 -18.02 -4.06 -0.25
CA ALA A 42 -19.41 -4.39 0.05
C ALA A 42 -19.85 -5.75 -0.52
N SER A 43 -19.35 -6.17 -1.67
CA SER A 43 -19.71 -7.44 -2.27
C SER A 43 -19.15 -8.62 -1.48
N THR A 44 -17.94 -8.47 -0.96
CA THR A 44 -17.31 -9.45 -0.07
C THR A 44 -18.07 -9.56 1.26
N TYR A 45 -18.54 -8.43 1.82
CA TYR A 45 -19.41 -8.46 3.00
C TYR A 45 -20.71 -9.22 2.73
N VAL A 46 -21.40 -8.91 1.64
CA VAL A 46 -22.68 -9.58 1.30
C VAL A 46 -22.48 -11.07 1.03
N THR A 47 -21.40 -11.46 0.37
CA THR A 47 -21.10 -12.86 0.10
C THR A 47 -20.82 -13.64 1.38
N THR A 48 -20.12 -13.03 2.33
CA THR A 48 -19.70 -13.69 3.59
C THR A 48 -20.81 -13.63 4.66
N TRP A 49 -21.51 -12.51 4.72
CA TRP A 49 -22.57 -12.22 5.69
C TRP A 49 -23.79 -11.60 4.98
N PRO A 50 -24.62 -12.42 4.29
CA PRO A 50 -25.76 -11.92 3.51
C PRO A 50 -26.74 -11.05 4.31
N GLN A 51 -26.83 -11.27 5.62
CA GLN A 51 -27.64 -10.46 6.53
C GLN A 51 -27.21 -9.00 6.66
N LEU A 52 -26.00 -8.64 6.18
CA LEU A 52 -25.52 -7.26 6.19
C LEU A 52 -25.99 -6.43 4.98
N ALA A 53 -26.59 -7.04 3.97
CA ALA A 53 -27.05 -6.32 2.77
C ALA A 53 -27.88 -5.07 3.09
N PRO A 54 -28.89 -5.08 4.01
CA PRO A 54 -29.64 -3.89 4.36
C PRO A 54 -28.80 -2.79 5.02
N CYS A 55 -27.80 -3.16 5.82
CA CYS A 55 -26.89 -2.20 6.44
C CYS A 55 -26.00 -1.52 5.37
N LEU A 56 -25.49 -2.30 4.44
CA LEU A 56 -24.62 -1.80 3.37
C LEU A 56 -25.38 -0.90 2.38
N ASP A 57 -26.64 -1.20 2.08
CA ASP A 57 -27.48 -0.35 1.25
C ASP A 57 -27.78 1.00 1.92
N ARG A 58 -27.98 1.00 3.23
CA ARG A 58 -28.12 2.25 4.02
C ARG A 58 -26.83 3.06 4.05
N LEU A 59 -25.65 2.42 4.10
CA LEU A 59 -24.36 3.10 4.01
C LEU A 59 -24.18 3.83 2.68
N LYS A 60 -24.65 3.22 1.56
CA LYS A 60 -24.62 3.86 0.23
C LYS A 60 -25.54 5.10 0.13
N SER A 61 -26.59 5.16 0.94
CA SER A 61 -27.61 6.23 0.92
C SER A 61 -27.34 7.39 1.87
N SER A 62 -26.09 7.67 2.24
CA SER A 62 -25.69 8.75 3.16
C SER A 62 -26.19 8.59 4.60
N GLN A 63 -26.55 7.38 5.01
CA GLN A 63 -27.01 7.08 6.38
C GLN A 63 -25.92 6.43 7.24
N SER A 64 -24.64 6.68 6.93
CA SER A 64 -23.52 6.04 7.61
C SER A 64 -23.53 6.21 9.13
N SER A 65 -23.78 7.43 9.61
CA SER A 65 -23.86 7.72 11.06
C SER A 65 -25.00 6.97 11.76
N ALA A 66 -26.15 6.81 11.11
CA ALA A 66 -27.28 6.07 11.65
C ALA A 66 -26.99 4.56 11.72
N VAL A 67 -26.33 4.00 10.68
CA VAL A 67 -25.91 2.60 10.66
C VAL A 67 -24.87 2.34 11.75
N GLU A 68 -23.88 3.20 11.88
CA GLU A 68 -22.84 3.08 12.90
C GLU A 68 -23.42 3.15 14.31
N ALA A 69 -24.31 4.10 14.57
CA ALA A 69 -25.00 4.23 15.87
C ALA A 69 -25.83 2.99 16.22
N ASP A 70 -26.48 2.37 15.19
CA ASP A 70 -27.22 1.13 15.37
C ASP A 70 -26.29 -0.04 15.71
N LEU A 71 -25.20 -0.19 14.97
CA LEU A 71 -24.19 -1.22 15.23
C LEU A 71 -23.55 -1.06 16.63
N LYS A 72 -23.20 0.17 17.04
CA LYS A 72 -22.67 0.49 18.38
C LYS A 72 -23.66 0.09 19.48
N ARG A 73 -24.94 0.41 19.31
CA ARG A 73 -26.00 0.04 20.26
C ARG A 73 -26.14 -1.48 20.38
N ARG A 74 -26.16 -2.20 19.25
CA ARG A 74 -26.25 -3.67 19.22
C ARG A 74 -25.00 -4.34 19.79
N ALA A 75 -23.83 -3.75 19.54
CA ALA A 75 -22.59 -4.21 20.13
C ALA A 75 -22.58 -4.06 21.65
N ALA A 76 -23.11 -2.94 22.17
CA ALA A 76 -23.25 -2.72 23.61
C ALA A 76 -24.23 -3.70 24.28
N ALA A 77 -25.31 -4.06 23.59
CA ALA A 77 -26.28 -5.04 24.07
C ALA A 77 -25.85 -6.50 23.90
N SER A 78 -24.63 -6.78 23.41
CA SER A 78 -24.10 -8.11 23.10
C SER A 78 -24.93 -8.91 22.07
N ASN A 79 -25.85 -8.25 21.38
CA ASN A 79 -26.69 -8.84 20.33
C ASN A 79 -26.15 -8.41 18.95
N VAL A 80 -24.95 -8.88 18.62
CA VAL A 80 -24.21 -8.48 17.41
C VAL A 80 -23.47 -9.69 16.88
N SER A 81 -23.52 -9.90 15.56
CA SER A 81 -22.76 -10.95 14.87
C SER A 81 -21.31 -10.54 14.61
N ASP A 82 -20.44 -11.51 14.33
CA ASP A 82 -19.06 -11.26 13.91
C ASP A 82 -18.98 -10.37 12.66
N GLY A 83 -19.87 -10.53 11.69
CA GLY A 83 -19.94 -9.69 10.51
C GLY A 83 -20.29 -8.25 10.82
N GLU A 84 -21.23 -8.01 11.75
CA GLU A 84 -21.58 -6.66 12.18
C GLU A 84 -20.46 -5.99 12.98
N LEU A 85 -19.76 -6.76 13.81
CA LEU A 85 -18.56 -6.27 14.51
C LEU A 85 -17.44 -5.93 13.52
N ASN A 86 -17.26 -6.73 12.48
CA ASN A 86 -16.30 -6.49 11.42
C ASN A 86 -16.63 -5.20 10.65
N LEU A 87 -17.90 -5.00 10.30
CA LEU A 87 -18.36 -3.77 9.64
C LEU A 87 -18.22 -2.54 10.56
N LEU A 88 -18.57 -2.67 11.84
CA LEU A 88 -18.39 -1.61 12.83
C LEU A 88 -16.91 -1.21 12.94
N ALA A 89 -16.02 -2.19 13.08
CA ALA A 89 -14.58 -1.93 13.15
C ALA A 89 -14.06 -1.18 11.92
N GLN A 90 -14.55 -1.48 10.72
CA GLN A 90 -14.16 -0.76 9.52
C GLN A 90 -14.63 0.70 9.55
N LEU A 91 -15.84 0.97 10.02
CA LEU A 91 -16.37 2.34 10.16
C LEU A 91 -15.58 3.14 11.20
N GLU A 92 -15.34 2.56 12.38
CA GLU A 92 -14.57 3.19 13.45
C GLU A 92 -13.12 3.46 13.00
N TRP A 93 -12.50 2.53 12.28
CA TRP A 93 -11.18 2.72 11.71
C TRP A 93 -11.14 3.89 10.70
N GLN A 94 -12.15 4.02 9.82
CA GLN A 94 -12.27 5.13 8.88
C GLN A 94 -12.40 6.49 9.59
N HIS A 95 -13.04 6.52 10.75
CA HIS A 95 -13.17 7.72 11.59
C HIS A 95 -11.95 7.96 12.49
N GLY A 96 -10.95 7.07 12.47
CA GLY A 96 -9.73 7.18 13.28
C GLY A 96 -9.88 6.71 14.71
N GLU A 97 -11.00 6.07 15.08
CA GLU A 97 -11.32 5.52 16.40
C GLU A 97 -10.67 4.14 16.57
N LEU A 98 -9.33 4.09 16.65
CA LEU A 98 -8.59 2.82 16.59
C LEU A 98 -8.88 1.88 17.76
N GLU A 99 -9.00 2.38 18.99
CA GLU A 99 -9.27 1.55 20.16
C GLU A 99 -10.66 0.89 20.09
N ALA A 100 -11.65 1.61 19.57
CA ALA A 100 -12.99 1.07 19.35
C ALA A 100 -12.96 -0.01 18.27
N ALA A 101 -12.30 0.27 17.14
CA ALA A 101 -12.10 -0.68 16.06
C ALA A 101 -11.40 -1.96 16.53
N ASP A 102 -10.34 -1.85 17.34
CA ASP A 102 -9.62 -2.98 17.92
C ASP A 102 -10.54 -3.86 18.80
N SER A 103 -11.37 -3.21 19.63
CA SER A 103 -12.34 -3.91 20.47
C SER A 103 -13.35 -4.70 19.63
N ALA A 104 -13.88 -4.08 18.58
CA ALA A 104 -14.84 -4.73 17.69
C ALA A 104 -14.19 -5.91 16.93
N VAL A 105 -12.97 -5.72 16.39
CA VAL A 105 -12.21 -6.80 15.72
C VAL A 105 -11.91 -7.95 16.67
N ALA A 106 -11.44 -7.67 17.89
CA ALA A 106 -11.12 -8.71 18.86
C ALA A 106 -12.36 -9.57 19.18
N ARG A 107 -13.52 -8.94 19.32
CA ARG A 107 -14.80 -9.64 19.53
C ARG A 107 -15.23 -10.45 18.32
N ALA A 108 -15.09 -9.93 17.10
CA ALA A 108 -15.40 -10.67 15.87
C ALA A 108 -14.53 -11.92 15.73
N VAL A 109 -13.22 -11.78 15.97
CA VAL A 109 -12.27 -12.92 15.96
C VAL A 109 -12.60 -13.94 17.05
N ALA A 110 -12.99 -13.50 18.25
CA ALA A 110 -13.38 -14.40 19.33
C ALA A 110 -14.65 -15.20 19.02
N GLN A 111 -15.62 -14.58 18.33
CA GLN A 111 -16.86 -15.28 17.92
C GLN A 111 -16.59 -16.30 16.80
N ARG A 112 -15.79 -15.95 15.80
CA ARG A 112 -15.48 -16.83 14.65
C ARG A 112 -13.99 -16.77 14.29
N PRO A 113 -13.13 -17.49 15.02
CA PRO A 113 -11.67 -17.41 14.87
C PRO A 113 -11.16 -17.96 13.52
N ASN A 114 -11.95 -18.79 12.84
CA ASN A 114 -11.60 -19.35 11.53
C ASN A 114 -12.27 -18.61 10.34
N GLN A 115 -12.86 -17.43 10.58
CA GLN A 115 -13.36 -16.60 9.50
C GLN A 115 -12.20 -15.76 8.94
N SER A 116 -11.85 -15.96 7.66
CA SER A 116 -10.72 -15.29 6.99
C SER A 116 -10.85 -13.77 6.99
N LEU A 117 -12.06 -13.23 6.83
CA LEU A 117 -12.27 -11.78 6.84
C LEU A 117 -12.12 -11.16 8.22
N ASN A 118 -12.41 -11.89 9.31
CA ASN A 118 -12.10 -11.42 10.67
C ASN A 118 -10.59 -11.35 10.89
N ALA A 119 -9.84 -12.35 10.40
CA ALA A 119 -8.37 -12.34 10.44
C ALA A 119 -7.80 -11.19 9.57
N PHE A 120 -8.39 -10.94 8.40
CA PHE A 120 -8.00 -9.83 7.54
C PHE A 120 -8.24 -8.47 8.20
N GLN A 121 -9.40 -8.27 8.83
CA GLN A 121 -9.70 -7.05 9.56
C GLN A 121 -8.73 -6.82 10.74
N LEU A 122 -8.32 -7.90 11.42
CA LEU A 122 -7.28 -7.83 12.45
C LEU A 122 -5.93 -7.39 11.86
N ALA A 123 -5.57 -7.88 10.67
CA ALA A 123 -4.36 -7.45 9.99
C ALA A 123 -4.40 -5.96 9.63
N MET A 124 -5.56 -5.47 9.19
CA MET A 124 -5.80 -4.06 8.90
C MET A 124 -5.66 -3.18 10.13
N ALA A 125 -6.26 -3.57 11.26
CA ALA A 125 -6.15 -2.86 12.53
C ALA A 125 -4.69 -2.80 13.00
N ASN A 126 -3.98 -3.92 12.98
CA ASN A 126 -2.55 -3.97 13.30
C ASN A 126 -1.71 -3.07 12.37
N PHE A 127 -2.02 -3.02 11.08
CA PHE A 127 -1.34 -2.15 10.13
C PHE A 127 -1.60 -0.66 10.41
N ALA A 128 -2.81 -0.29 10.86
CA ALA A 128 -3.11 1.08 11.28
C ALA A 128 -2.24 1.51 12.48
N HIS A 129 -2.04 0.61 13.45
CA HIS A 129 -1.11 0.85 14.55
C HIS A 129 0.34 0.94 14.08
N LEU A 130 0.78 0.07 13.15
CA LEU A 130 2.12 0.12 12.58
C LEU A 130 2.42 1.49 11.96
N ARG A 131 1.45 2.08 11.27
CA ARG A 131 1.59 3.42 10.66
C ARG A 131 1.74 4.55 11.68
N ARG A 132 1.21 4.39 12.87
CA ARG A 132 1.29 5.37 13.97
C ARG A 132 2.44 5.09 14.94
N ALA A 133 3.05 3.92 14.85
CA ALA A 133 4.10 3.50 15.76
C ALA A 133 5.33 4.40 15.66
N SER A 134 5.78 4.90 16.80
CA SER A 134 6.99 5.69 16.93
C SER A 134 8.10 4.86 17.59
N GLY A 135 9.28 4.89 16.96
CA GLY A 135 10.42 4.12 17.44
C GLY A 135 10.45 2.66 16.96
N MET A 136 11.66 2.15 16.88
CA MET A 136 11.98 0.88 16.22
C MET A 136 11.31 -0.34 16.89
N VAL A 137 11.27 -0.36 18.22
CA VAL A 137 10.73 -1.51 18.98
C VAL A 137 9.23 -1.65 18.76
N GLU A 138 8.51 -0.51 18.79
CA GLU A 138 7.06 -0.51 18.58
C GLU A 138 6.71 -0.83 17.13
N GLN A 139 7.43 -0.28 16.16
CA GLN A 139 7.28 -0.62 14.75
C GLN A 139 7.48 -2.12 14.52
N TRP A 140 8.52 -2.74 15.08
CA TRP A 140 8.76 -4.18 14.96
C TRP A 140 7.64 -5.01 15.59
N LYS A 141 7.13 -4.60 16.75
CA LYS A 141 5.99 -5.27 17.40
C LYS A 141 4.77 -5.29 16.50
N TRP A 142 4.39 -4.13 15.94
CA TRP A 142 3.22 -4.02 15.09
C TRP A 142 3.44 -4.65 13.71
N GLN A 143 4.63 -4.55 13.14
CA GLN A 143 4.99 -5.24 11.91
C GLN A 143 4.82 -6.75 12.01
N ARG A 144 5.32 -7.35 13.09
CA ARG A 144 5.16 -8.78 13.36
C ARG A 144 3.68 -9.16 13.48
N ARG A 145 2.93 -8.43 14.28
CA ARG A 145 1.49 -8.68 14.45
C ARG A 145 0.71 -8.57 13.14
N THR A 146 1.02 -7.57 12.34
CA THR A 146 0.43 -7.35 11.02
C THR A 146 0.71 -8.53 10.11
N ARG A 147 1.98 -8.94 10.00
CA ARG A 147 2.37 -10.08 9.19
C ARG A 147 1.68 -11.38 9.64
N ASP A 148 1.69 -11.66 10.93
CA ASP A 148 1.11 -12.90 11.47
C ASP A 148 -0.43 -12.94 11.21
N ALA A 149 -1.11 -11.80 11.28
CA ALA A 149 -2.53 -11.71 10.95
C ALA A 149 -2.81 -11.85 9.44
N TYR A 150 -1.99 -11.29 8.56
CA TYR A 150 -2.09 -11.54 7.12
C TYR A 150 -1.77 -13.01 6.77
N GLN A 151 -0.78 -13.61 7.44
CA GLN A 151 -0.48 -15.03 7.26
C GLN A 151 -1.69 -15.88 7.66
N ARG A 152 -2.31 -15.58 8.80
CA ARG A 152 -3.53 -16.26 9.22
C ARG A 152 -4.67 -16.12 8.22
N THR A 153 -4.85 -14.91 7.66
CA THR A 153 -5.85 -14.67 6.61
C THR A 153 -5.58 -15.54 5.39
N PHE A 154 -4.33 -15.59 4.94
CA PHE A 154 -3.90 -16.37 3.79
C PHE A 154 -4.03 -17.88 4.00
N ASP A 155 -3.73 -18.37 5.21
CA ASP A 155 -3.88 -19.77 5.57
C ASP A 155 -5.36 -20.21 5.57
N LEU A 156 -6.26 -19.30 5.96
CA LEU A 156 -7.71 -19.55 5.96
C LEU A 156 -8.35 -19.40 4.56
N ASP A 157 -7.81 -18.51 3.75
CA ASP A 157 -8.27 -18.27 2.38
C ASP A 157 -7.08 -17.91 1.46
N PRO A 158 -6.44 -18.90 0.83
CA PRO A 158 -5.33 -18.68 -0.09
C PRO A 158 -5.70 -17.91 -1.37
N ARG A 159 -6.99 -17.72 -1.64
CA ARG A 159 -7.48 -16.90 -2.77
C ARG A 159 -7.64 -15.43 -2.42
N ASN A 160 -7.51 -15.07 -1.14
CA ASN A 160 -7.60 -13.67 -0.72
C ASN A 160 -6.41 -12.87 -1.31
N VAL A 161 -6.71 -12.13 -2.37
CA VAL A 161 -5.73 -11.35 -3.14
C VAL A 161 -5.06 -10.29 -2.28
N SER A 162 -5.85 -9.61 -1.45
CA SER A 162 -5.35 -8.54 -0.58
C SER A 162 -4.40 -9.08 0.49
N ALA A 163 -4.75 -10.18 1.15
CA ALA A 163 -3.87 -10.81 2.13
C ALA A 163 -2.57 -11.29 1.49
N ARG A 164 -2.64 -11.94 0.32
CA ARG A 164 -1.48 -12.35 -0.47
C ARG A 164 -0.57 -11.17 -0.80
N TYR A 165 -1.17 -10.06 -1.26
CA TYR A 165 -0.44 -8.85 -1.62
C TYR A 165 0.29 -8.24 -0.43
N TYR A 166 -0.43 -7.98 0.67
CA TYR A 166 0.16 -7.38 1.87
C TYR A 166 1.18 -8.29 2.55
N LEU A 167 0.98 -9.60 2.49
CA LEU A 167 1.95 -10.56 3.01
C LEU A 167 3.24 -10.52 2.20
N ALA A 168 3.15 -10.53 0.86
CA ALA A 168 4.33 -10.39 -0.02
C ALA A 168 5.06 -9.06 0.25
N TYR A 169 4.32 -7.96 0.33
CA TYR A 169 4.87 -6.65 0.65
C TYR A 169 5.54 -6.62 2.02
N THR A 170 4.95 -7.25 3.03
CA THR A 170 5.52 -7.34 4.37
C THR A 170 6.83 -8.13 4.36
N PHE A 171 6.91 -9.25 3.65
CA PHE A 171 8.14 -10.03 3.53
C PHE A 171 9.26 -9.24 2.82
N MET A 172 8.96 -8.42 1.83
CA MET A 172 9.95 -7.57 1.17
C MET A 172 10.47 -6.45 2.04
N ASN A 173 9.60 -5.82 2.85
CA ASN A 173 9.93 -4.61 3.60
C ASN A 173 10.37 -4.87 5.05
N THR A 174 10.41 -6.13 5.48
CA THR A 174 10.93 -6.51 6.79
C THR A 174 12.40 -6.94 6.64
N PRO A 175 13.33 -6.47 7.51
CA PRO A 175 14.68 -7.02 7.55
C PRO A 175 14.65 -8.53 7.83
N TRP A 176 15.65 -9.26 7.33
CA TRP A 176 15.74 -10.73 7.49
C TRP A 176 15.67 -11.17 8.97
N ILE A 177 16.30 -10.41 9.89
CA ILE A 177 16.25 -10.68 11.35
C ILE A 177 14.85 -10.50 11.93
N GLY A 178 13.98 -9.72 11.27
CA GLY A 178 12.56 -9.54 11.60
C GLY A 178 11.65 -10.54 10.88
N GLY A 179 12.23 -11.47 10.12
CA GLY A 179 11.50 -12.48 9.35
C GLY A 179 11.10 -12.02 7.94
N GLY A 180 11.82 -11.05 7.38
CA GLY A 180 11.72 -10.70 5.95
C GLY A 180 12.26 -11.83 5.09
N ASP A 181 11.64 -12.04 3.93
CA ASP A 181 11.96 -13.14 3.02
C ASP A 181 11.49 -12.83 1.61
N THR A 182 12.41 -12.34 0.79
CA THR A 182 12.11 -12.03 -0.63
C THR A 182 11.75 -13.26 -1.45
N GLY A 183 12.20 -14.46 -1.05
CA GLY A 183 11.82 -15.71 -1.70
C GLY A 183 10.34 -16.04 -1.49
N LYS A 184 9.84 -15.86 -0.25
CA LYS A 184 8.40 -15.98 0.02
C LYS A 184 7.58 -14.91 -0.72
N ALA A 185 8.09 -13.70 -0.83
CA ALA A 185 7.43 -12.65 -1.61
C ALA A 185 7.32 -13.03 -3.10
N LEU A 186 8.36 -13.63 -3.68
CA LEU A 186 8.33 -14.16 -5.04
C LEU A 186 7.27 -15.24 -5.20
N SER A 187 7.26 -16.25 -4.35
CA SER A 187 6.29 -17.35 -4.40
C SER A 187 4.85 -16.87 -4.27
N LEU A 188 4.58 -15.91 -3.37
CA LEU A 188 3.27 -15.28 -3.24
C LEU A 188 2.87 -14.52 -4.51
N SER A 189 3.83 -13.84 -5.15
CA SER A 189 3.58 -13.08 -6.38
C SER A 189 3.30 -13.99 -7.56
N GLU A 190 4.05 -15.08 -7.72
CA GLU A 190 3.80 -16.12 -8.72
C GLU A 190 2.40 -16.71 -8.56
N GLY A 191 2.01 -17.05 -7.34
CA GLY A 191 0.66 -17.51 -7.03
C GLY A 191 -0.42 -16.49 -7.38
N GLY A 192 -0.17 -15.19 -7.19
CA GLY A 192 -1.07 -14.12 -7.60
C GLY A 192 -1.20 -14.02 -9.11
N ILE A 193 -0.10 -14.09 -9.84
CA ILE A 193 -0.08 -14.09 -11.32
C ILE A 193 -0.84 -15.32 -11.85
N ALA A 194 -0.63 -16.50 -11.29
CA ALA A 194 -1.34 -17.72 -11.66
C ALA A 194 -2.86 -17.62 -11.46
N LEU A 195 -3.32 -16.77 -10.54
CA LEU A 195 -4.73 -16.43 -10.35
C LEU A 195 -5.23 -15.30 -11.29
N GLY A 196 -4.42 -14.87 -12.27
CA GLY A 196 -4.77 -13.80 -13.20
C GLY A 196 -4.68 -12.39 -12.62
N GLN A 197 -4.06 -12.23 -11.46
CA GLN A 197 -3.95 -10.93 -10.78
C GLN A 197 -2.73 -10.15 -11.30
N ILE A 198 -2.95 -9.33 -12.35
CA ILE A 198 -1.88 -8.64 -13.08
C ILE A 198 -1.03 -7.69 -12.22
N GLY A 199 -1.58 -7.16 -11.12
CA GLY A 199 -0.83 -6.29 -10.19
C GLY A 199 0.37 -6.96 -9.54
N PHE A 200 0.40 -8.31 -9.51
CA PHE A 200 1.53 -9.06 -8.95
C PHE A 200 2.78 -9.06 -9.82
N TYR A 201 2.71 -8.64 -11.08
CA TYR A 201 3.92 -8.38 -11.87
C TYR A 201 4.80 -7.31 -11.22
N VAL A 202 4.19 -6.20 -10.74
CA VAL A 202 4.96 -5.16 -10.02
C VAL A 202 5.53 -5.69 -8.70
N VAL A 203 4.76 -6.49 -7.95
CA VAL A 203 5.23 -7.08 -6.68
C VAL A 203 6.41 -8.03 -6.91
N ARG A 204 6.35 -8.85 -7.98
CA ARG A 204 7.42 -9.76 -8.35
C ARG A 204 8.66 -9.00 -8.85
N ALA A 205 8.46 -7.95 -9.63
CA ALA A 205 9.53 -7.06 -10.07
C ALA A 205 10.27 -6.43 -8.86
N ASP A 206 9.52 -5.91 -7.87
CA ASP A 206 10.11 -5.37 -6.65
C ASP A 206 10.92 -6.42 -5.90
N ALA A 207 10.42 -7.65 -5.79
CA ALA A 207 11.12 -8.75 -5.12
C ALA A 207 12.40 -9.15 -5.87
N HIS A 208 12.37 -9.28 -7.20
CA HIS A 208 13.55 -9.53 -8.03
C HIS A 208 14.59 -8.42 -7.87
N ARG A 209 14.15 -7.15 -7.92
CA ARG A 209 15.06 -5.99 -7.73
C ARG A 209 15.76 -6.03 -6.38
N LEU A 210 15.04 -6.31 -5.30
CA LEU A 210 15.60 -6.43 -3.95
C LEU A 210 16.63 -7.58 -3.83
N ARG A 211 16.56 -8.58 -4.71
CA ARG A 211 17.52 -9.69 -4.80
C ARG A 211 18.68 -9.39 -5.73
N GLY A 212 18.68 -8.25 -6.43
CA GLY A 212 19.66 -7.91 -7.44
C GLY A 212 19.46 -8.62 -8.79
N GLU A 213 18.32 -9.26 -8.99
CA GLU A 213 17.92 -9.98 -10.20
C GLU A 213 17.28 -8.97 -11.18
N ILE A 214 18.10 -8.02 -11.66
CA ILE A 214 17.60 -6.79 -12.32
C ILE A 214 16.92 -7.10 -13.67
N ASP A 215 17.41 -8.08 -14.43
CA ASP A 215 16.83 -8.39 -15.74
C ASP A 215 15.44 -9.03 -15.59
N GLN A 216 15.23 -9.87 -14.57
CA GLN A 216 13.91 -10.41 -14.24
C GLN A 216 12.97 -9.30 -13.72
N ALA A 217 13.48 -8.39 -12.87
CA ALA A 217 12.72 -7.25 -12.41
C ALA A 217 12.25 -6.38 -13.59
N ASN A 218 13.13 -6.08 -14.53
CA ASN A 218 12.81 -5.28 -15.70
C ASN A 218 11.78 -5.95 -16.61
N ALA A 219 11.89 -7.25 -16.82
CA ALA A 219 10.89 -8.01 -17.62
C ALA A 219 9.49 -7.89 -17.00
N ASP A 220 9.39 -7.95 -15.67
CA ASP A 220 8.12 -7.83 -14.97
C ASP A 220 7.59 -6.38 -14.94
N TYR A 221 8.46 -5.37 -14.76
CA TYR A 221 8.06 -3.97 -14.87
C TYR A 221 7.56 -3.63 -16.28
N ASP A 222 8.28 -4.07 -17.31
CA ASP A 222 7.87 -3.89 -18.70
C ASP A 222 6.51 -4.56 -18.95
N ARG A 223 6.32 -5.78 -18.45
CA ARG A 223 5.05 -6.49 -18.54
C ARG A 223 3.91 -5.77 -17.81
N ALA A 224 4.18 -5.19 -16.64
CA ALA A 224 3.21 -4.41 -15.90
C ALA A 224 2.77 -3.14 -16.67
N ILE A 225 3.70 -2.46 -17.33
CA ILE A 225 3.39 -1.30 -18.19
C ILE A 225 2.52 -1.73 -19.37
N ASP A 226 2.88 -2.81 -20.06
CA ASP A 226 2.13 -3.33 -21.21
C ASP A 226 0.68 -3.73 -20.82
N LEU A 227 0.52 -4.28 -19.62
CA LEU A 227 -0.80 -4.62 -19.05
C LEU A 227 -1.52 -3.43 -18.42
N LYS A 228 -0.94 -2.23 -18.46
CA LYS A 228 -1.49 -1.00 -17.86
C LYS A 228 -1.81 -1.15 -16.36
N VAL A 229 -0.88 -1.74 -15.62
CA VAL A 229 -0.99 -1.86 -14.16
C VAL A 229 -0.67 -0.51 -13.52
N PHE A 230 -1.70 0.20 -13.08
CA PHE A 230 -1.58 1.53 -12.44
C PHE A 230 -1.10 1.40 -10.99
N LYS A 231 0.20 1.17 -10.82
CA LYS A 231 0.85 1.08 -9.52
C LYS A 231 2.20 1.78 -9.55
N LEU A 232 2.45 2.66 -8.59
CA LEU A 232 3.67 3.47 -8.51
C LEU A 232 4.87 2.68 -7.96
N SER A 233 4.64 1.70 -7.08
CA SER A 233 5.68 1.00 -6.31
C SER A 233 6.79 0.47 -7.21
N GLY A 234 8.03 0.73 -6.83
CA GLY A 234 9.22 0.20 -7.45
C GLY A 234 9.70 0.90 -8.72
N PHE A 235 8.83 1.53 -9.51
CA PHE A 235 9.22 2.13 -10.80
C PHE A 235 10.24 3.26 -10.68
N ILE A 236 10.14 4.10 -9.65
CA ILE A 236 11.11 5.19 -9.41
C ILE A 236 12.48 4.61 -9.05
N ASP A 237 12.52 3.65 -8.14
CA ASP A 237 13.76 2.99 -7.74
C ASP A 237 14.38 2.19 -8.91
N ALA A 238 13.54 1.53 -9.71
CA ALA A 238 13.97 0.82 -10.90
C ALA A 238 14.58 1.79 -11.94
N ALA A 239 13.96 2.95 -12.13
CA ALA A 239 14.50 3.99 -13.01
C ALA A 239 15.87 4.50 -12.54
N GLN A 240 16.04 4.70 -11.24
CA GLN A 240 17.34 5.09 -10.68
C GLN A 240 18.41 4.01 -10.90
N GLU A 241 18.04 2.73 -10.78
CA GLU A 241 18.94 1.62 -11.07
C GLU A 241 19.33 1.59 -12.55
N GLU A 242 18.37 1.75 -13.45
CA GLU A 242 18.62 1.77 -14.89
C GLU A 242 19.48 2.98 -15.32
N MET A 243 19.30 4.15 -14.70
CA MET A 243 20.20 5.30 -14.91
C MET A 243 21.64 4.97 -14.50
N ARG A 244 21.85 4.31 -13.33
CA ARG A 244 23.17 3.88 -12.88
C ARG A 244 23.84 2.86 -13.86
N ARG A 245 23.03 2.08 -14.55
CA ARG A 245 23.46 1.11 -15.57
C ARG A 245 23.63 1.75 -16.97
N GLY A 246 23.33 3.05 -17.13
CA GLY A 246 23.36 3.76 -18.40
C GLY A 246 22.19 3.42 -19.35
N GLN A 247 21.15 2.76 -18.83
CA GLN A 247 19.98 2.34 -19.61
C GLN A 247 18.90 3.45 -19.58
N PHE A 248 19.25 4.61 -20.14
CA PHE A 248 18.46 5.83 -20.03
C PHE A 248 17.05 5.72 -20.64
N GLU A 249 16.89 5.02 -21.76
CA GLU A 249 15.57 4.84 -22.38
C GLU A 249 14.58 4.10 -21.47
N ARG A 250 15.05 3.04 -20.80
CA ARG A 250 14.21 2.30 -19.85
C ARG A 250 13.93 3.10 -18.60
N ALA A 251 14.95 3.81 -18.07
CA ALA A 251 14.78 4.69 -16.93
C ALA A 251 13.69 5.75 -17.20
N ARG A 252 13.72 6.37 -18.38
CA ARG A 252 12.72 7.34 -18.80
C ARG A 252 11.32 6.74 -18.88
N ARG A 253 11.19 5.57 -19.50
CA ARG A 253 9.92 4.84 -19.61
C ARG A 253 9.30 4.57 -18.22
N TYR A 254 10.12 4.19 -17.25
CA TYR A 254 9.66 3.92 -15.88
C TYR A 254 9.23 5.18 -15.14
N LEU A 255 9.96 6.30 -15.30
CA LEU A 255 9.58 7.58 -14.72
C LEU A 255 8.28 8.15 -15.33
N ASP A 256 8.15 8.08 -16.65
CA ASP A 256 6.92 8.49 -17.33
C ASP A 256 5.71 7.68 -16.87
N TRP A 257 5.90 6.36 -16.68
CA TRP A 257 4.87 5.49 -16.14
C TRP A 257 4.54 5.84 -14.68
N ALA A 258 5.53 6.14 -13.86
CA ALA A 258 5.34 6.57 -12.48
C ALA A 258 4.50 7.86 -12.39
N VAL A 259 4.78 8.85 -13.23
CA VAL A 259 3.97 10.09 -13.34
C VAL A 259 2.55 9.78 -13.84
N HIS A 260 2.41 8.87 -14.81
CA HIS A 260 1.11 8.46 -15.31
C HIS A 260 0.25 7.78 -14.24
N CYS A 261 0.87 6.90 -13.43
CA CYS A 261 0.19 6.22 -12.32
C CYS A 261 -0.23 7.19 -11.20
N ARG A 262 0.63 8.15 -10.88
CA ARG A 262 0.46 9.09 -9.76
C ARG A 262 0.93 10.50 -10.17
N PRO A 263 0.06 11.32 -10.78
CA PRO A 263 0.41 12.69 -11.19
C PRO A 263 0.73 13.65 -10.02
N ASP A 264 0.48 13.23 -8.79
CA ASP A 264 0.81 13.95 -7.56
C ASP A 264 2.10 13.45 -6.87
N ALA A 265 2.72 12.38 -7.38
CA ALA A 265 3.94 11.82 -6.81
C ALA A 265 5.17 12.69 -7.07
N THR A 266 5.52 13.57 -6.14
CA THR A 266 6.66 14.50 -6.26
C THR A 266 7.98 13.82 -6.56
N LYS A 267 8.21 12.63 -6.01
CA LYS A 267 9.41 11.82 -6.27
C LYS A 267 9.57 11.39 -7.73
N ALA A 268 8.47 11.20 -8.46
CA ALA A 268 8.55 10.85 -9.88
C ALA A 268 9.07 12.04 -10.69
N TYR A 269 8.63 13.24 -10.36
CA TYR A 269 9.12 14.49 -11.00
C TYR A 269 10.57 14.79 -10.61
N GLU A 270 10.94 14.56 -9.36
CA GLU A 270 12.34 14.65 -8.93
C GLU A 270 13.21 13.63 -9.70
N GLY A 271 12.73 12.40 -9.88
CA GLY A 271 13.39 11.39 -10.70
C GLY A 271 13.56 11.80 -12.17
N LEU A 272 12.56 12.49 -12.76
CA LEU A 272 12.70 13.09 -14.10
C LEU A 272 13.78 14.17 -14.13
N GLY A 273 13.88 14.98 -13.09
CA GLY A 273 14.99 15.94 -12.94
C GLY A 273 16.35 15.25 -12.91
N ASP A 274 16.48 14.16 -12.11
CA ASP A 274 17.69 13.36 -12.04
C ASP A 274 18.05 12.71 -13.39
N TYR A 275 17.04 12.22 -14.14
CA TYR A 275 17.23 11.70 -15.47
C TYR A 275 17.81 12.74 -16.42
N PHE A 276 17.19 13.94 -16.50
CA PHE A 276 17.69 14.98 -17.39
C PHE A 276 19.05 15.52 -16.99
N ALA A 277 19.37 15.56 -15.70
CA ALA A 277 20.71 15.88 -15.22
C ALA A 277 21.72 14.81 -15.67
N ALA A 278 21.37 13.52 -15.59
CA ALA A 278 22.25 12.42 -16.00
C ALA A 278 22.52 12.40 -17.52
N VAL A 279 21.60 12.88 -18.35
CA VAL A 279 21.80 13.03 -19.79
C VAL A 279 22.31 14.44 -20.19
N HIS A 280 22.82 15.21 -19.21
CA HIS A 280 23.39 16.55 -19.39
C HIS A 280 22.42 17.62 -19.94
N ASP A 281 21.10 17.43 -19.80
CA ASP A 281 20.11 18.42 -20.15
C ASP A 281 19.73 19.25 -18.91
N THR A 282 20.62 20.19 -18.58
CA THR A 282 20.49 21.05 -17.40
C THR A 282 19.19 21.85 -17.41
N GLN A 283 18.72 22.29 -18.56
CA GLN A 283 17.53 23.11 -18.66
C GLN A 283 16.27 22.30 -18.28
N ARG A 284 16.10 21.11 -18.85
CA ARG A 284 14.97 20.23 -18.50
C ARG A 284 15.09 19.71 -17.07
N ALA A 285 16.30 19.43 -16.58
CA ALA A 285 16.49 19.05 -15.18
C ALA A 285 15.93 20.11 -14.22
N LYS A 286 16.26 21.39 -14.43
CA LYS A 286 15.74 22.52 -13.64
C LYS A 286 14.21 22.59 -13.67
N GLN A 287 13.62 22.41 -14.85
CA GLN A 287 12.15 22.44 -15.01
C GLN A 287 11.47 21.34 -14.17
N TRP A 288 11.99 20.11 -14.20
CA TRP A 288 11.40 19.01 -13.46
C TRP A 288 11.62 19.11 -11.94
N TYR A 289 12.76 19.61 -11.48
CA TYR A 289 12.94 19.91 -10.05
C TYR A 289 11.99 21.02 -9.59
N ALA A 290 11.78 22.06 -10.41
CA ALA A 290 10.82 23.11 -10.10
C ALA A 290 9.38 22.55 -10.04
N THR A 291 8.99 21.66 -10.96
CA THR A 291 7.70 20.98 -10.91
C THR A 291 7.54 20.13 -9.65
N ALA A 292 8.58 19.42 -9.22
CA ALA A 292 8.53 18.66 -7.97
C ALA A 292 8.31 19.56 -6.75
N ILE A 293 8.95 20.75 -6.71
CA ILE A 293 8.78 21.76 -5.65
C ILE A 293 7.38 22.41 -5.70
N GLU A 294 6.85 22.66 -6.89
CA GLU A 294 5.49 23.19 -7.07
C GLU A 294 4.45 22.24 -6.47
N LYS A 295 4.63 20.93 -6.69
CA LYS A 295 3.73 19.90 -6.13
C LYS A 295 3.92 19.67 -4.64
N ASP A 296 5.13 19.87 -4.11
CA ASP A 296 5.45 19.78 -2.70
C ASP A 296 6.51 20.83 -2.33
N SER A 297 6.04 21.94 -1.80
CA SER A 297 6.91 23.05 -1.37
C SER A 297 7.85 22.70 -0.21
N THR A 298 7.66 21.55 0.43
CA THR A 298 8.55 21.06 1.50
C THR A 298 9.63 20.09 1.02
N ASN A 299 9.69 19.79 -0.29
CA ASN A 299 10.67 18.87 -0.87
C ASN A 299 12.08 19.49 -0.90
N GLU A 300 12.79 19.36 0.22
CA GLU A 300 14.17 19.88 0.38
C GLU A 300 15.17 19.22 -0.56
N SER A 301 14.94 17.96 -0.97
CA SER A 301 15.78 17.26 -1.93
C SER A 301 15.75 17.93 -3.30
N ALA A 302 14.55 18.19 -3.83
CA ALA A 302 14.38 18.86 -5.11
C ALA A 302 14.92 20.30 -5.09
N LYS A 303 14.73 21.06 -3.99
CA LYS A 303 15.31 22.39 -3.79
C LYS A 303 16.84 22.37 -3.88
N LYS A 304 17.47 21.46 -3.16
CA LYS A 304 18.94 21.31 -3.17
C LYS A 304 19.46 20.97 -4.56
N LYS A 305 18.80 20.04 -5.27
CA LYS A 305 19.17 19.64 -6.63
C LYS A 305 19.00 20.78 -7.64
N LEU A 306 17.90 21.55 -7.54
CA LEU A 306 17.68 22.73 -8.38
C LEU A 306 18.77 23.79 -8.17
N ALA A 307 19.15 24.06 -6.92
CA ALA A 307 20.20 25.02 -6.59
C ALA A 307 21.57 24.57 -7.12
N SER A 308 21.95 23.29 -6.94
CA SER A 308 23.22 22.75 -7.46
C SER A 308 23.28 22.79 -9.00
N THR A 309 22.19 22.49 -9.66
CA THR A 309 22.07 22.55 -11.14
C THR A 309 22.18 23.99 -11.68
N SER A 310 21.97 25.00 -10.83
CA SER A 310 22.04 26.42 -11.20
C SER A 310 23.40 27.06 -10.97
N GLY A 311 24.32 26.39 -10.25
CA GLY A 311 25.65 26.92 -9.89
C GLY A 311 26.77 26.60 -10.89
N ASP A 312 26.54 25.78 -11.90
CA ASP A 312 27.52 25.36 -12.91
C ASP A 312 27.38 26.13 -14.23
N GLY A 313 26.99 27.41 -14.16
CA GLY A 313 26.86 28.32 -15.28
C GLY A 313 27.90 29.46 -15.26
#